data_13a544d039c4509e668be893fa3ff3bf
#
_entry.id   13a544d039c4509e668be893fa3ff3bf
#
_cell.length_a   1.000
_cell.length_b   1.000
_cell.length_c   1.000
_cell.angle_alpha   90.00
_cell.angle_beta   90.00
_cell.angle_gamma   90.00
#
_symmetry.space_group_name_H-M   'P 1'
#
loop_
_entity.id
_entity.type
_entity.pdbx_description
1 polymer ?
#
loop_
_entity_poly.entity_id
_entity_poly.type
_entity_poly.pdbx_seq_one_letter_code
_entity_poly.pdbx_strand_id
1 'polypeptide(L)'
;NREMAIHIANSARYFLPHIFALSTNSPFWEGRTTGYKSFRTKVFDKFPRTGIPDYFDSIEAYDNYIKLLVKTNCIDNAKKIWWDLRVHPFFNTVEFRICDVPMTVQETITIAALFQAICAKLYKLRSQNLNFMMYSRALLNENKWRAGRYGIDGSMIDFGKEMEVNTRVLIYELLDFVDDVLPELGSRHAINN
;
A
#
# COMPACT_ATOMS: atom_id res chain seq x y z
N ASN A 1 14.82 -9.74 -7.72
CA ASN A 1 14.31 -10.11 -9.04
C ASN A 1 12.80 -9.79 -9.12
N ARG A 2 12.19 -9.91 -10.31
CA ARG A 2 10.77 -9.56 -10.54
C ARG A 2 9.79 -10.51 -9.83
N GLU A 3 10.13 -11.78 -9.67
CA GLU A 3 9.31 -12.74 -8.91
C GLU A 3 9.21 -12.34 -7.44
N MET A 4 10.31 -11.94 -6.84
CA MET A 4 10.30 -11.41 -5.49
C MET A 4 9.49 -10.11 -5.41
N ALA A 5 9.56 -9.25 -6.41
CA ALA A 5 8.79 -8.02 -6.45
C ALA A 5 7.27 -8.29 -6.48
N ILE A 6 6.80 -9.27 -7.27
CA ILE A 6 5.38 -9.63 -7.29
C ILE A 6 4.94 -10.26 -5.96
N HIS A 7 5.78 -11.11 -5.36
CA HIS A 7 5.51 -11.69 -4.04
C HIS A 7 5.37 -10.60 -2.96
N ILE A 8 6.32 -9.66 -2.90
CA ILE A 8 6.27 -8.52 -1.97
C ILE A 8 5.04 -7.67 -2.25
N ALA A 9 4.75 -7.36 -3.53
CA ALA A 9 3.58 -6.58 -3.90
C ALA A 9 2.28 -7.23 -3.42
N ASN A 10 2.11 -8.53 -3.65
CA ASN A 10 0.93 -9.28 -3.19
C ASN A 10 0.73 -9.19 -1.67
N SER A 11 1.81 -9.39 -0.91
CA SER A 11 1.77 -9.37 0.56
C SER A 11 1.58 -7.95 1.11
N ALA A 12 2.23 -6.97 0.49
CA ALA A 12 2.20 -5.57 0.93
C ALA A 12 0.82 -4.91 0.76
N ARG A 13 -0.08 -5.49 -0.07
CA ARG A 13 -1.46 -5.00 -0.22
C ARG A 13 -2.20 -4.85 1.10
N TYR A 14 -1.94 -5.75 2.06
CA TYR A 14 -2.54 -5.69 3.40
C TYR A 14 -2.21 -4.41 4.14
N PHE A 15 -0.99 -3.91 3.99
CA PHE A 15 -0.51 -2.73 4.72
C PHE A 15 -0.88 -1.40 4.07
N LEU A 16 -1.44 -1.41 2.85
CA LEU A 16 -1.81 -0.18 2.15
C LEU A 16 -2.80 0.68 2.94
N PRO A 17 -3.90 0.16 3.51
CA PRO A 17 -4.80 0.98 4.31
C PRO A 17 -4.15 1.59 5.57
N HIS A 18 -3.20 0.88 6.20
CA HIS A 18 -2.49 1.36 7.39
C HIS A 18 -1.65 2.61 7.06
N ILE A 19 -0.83 2.52 6.01
CA ILE A 19 0.02 3.64 5.58
C ILE A 19 -0.82 4.76 4.98
N PHE A 20 -1.91 4.42 4.29
CA PHE A 20 -2.84 5.43 3.81
C PHE A 20 -3.46 6.23 4.95
N ALA A 21 -3.87 5.58 6.04
CA ALA A 21 -4.41 6.27 7.22
C ALA A 21 -3.40 7.26 7.82
N LEU A 22 -2.10 6.91 7.85
CA LEU A 22 -1.01 7.79 8.30
C LEU A 22 -0.79 8.99 7.38
N SER A 23 -1.00 8.82 6.08
CA SER A 23 -0.67 9.81 5.05
C SER A 23 -1.85 10.64 4.56
N THR A 24 -3.04 10.48 5.14
CA THR A 24 -4.22 11.25 4.72
C THR A 24 -4.03 12.75 4.92
N ASN A 25 -4.09 13.53 3.84
CA ASN A 25 -3.81 14.98 3.86
C ASN A 25 -4.54 15.75 2.75
N SER A 26 -5.69 15.26 2.27
CA SER A 26 -6.46 15.94 1.22
C SER A 26 -7.96 16.03 1.55
N PRO A 27 -8.34 16.77 2.63
CA PRO A 27 -9.74 16.83 3.09
C PRO A 27 -10.61 17.78 2.26
N PHE A 28 -10.05 18.62 1.40
CA PHE A 28 -10.75 19.63 0.65
C PHE A 28 -10.86 19.29 -0.83
N TRP A 29 -11.99 19.69 -1.44
CA TRP A 29 -12.22 19.65 -2.88
C TRP A 29 -13.03 20.87 -3.30
N GLU A 30 -12.58 21.58 -4.33
CA GLU A 30 -13.23 22.80 -4.85
C GLU A 30 -13.58 23.82 -3.74
N GLY A 31 -12.65 24.02 -2.80
CA GLY A 31 -12.81 24.96 -1.70
C GLY A 31 -13.76 24.52 -0.57
N ARG A 32 -14.22 23.26 -0.59
CA ARG A 32 -15.17 22.72 0.40
C ARG A 32 -14.57 21.54 1.16
N THR A 33 -14.93 21.42 2.44
CA THR A 33 -14.64 20.23 3.24
C THR A 33 -15.47 19.05 2.73
N THR A 34 -14.82 17.95 2.37
CA THR A 34 -15.47 16.76 1.81
C THR A 34 -15.98 15.78 2.84
N GLY A 35 -15.53 15.92 4.09
CA GLY A 35 -15.75 14.97 5.16
C GLY A 35 -14.82 13.75 5.12
N TYR A 36 -13.94 13.62 4.13
CA TYR A 36 -12.86 12.63 4.08
C TYR A 36 -11.55 13.24 4.59
N LYS A 37 -10.70 12.45 5.19
CA LYS A 37 -9.31 12.82 5.50
C LYS A 37 -8.43 12.82 4.24
N SER A 38 -8.76 11.94 3.26
CA SER A 38 -8.20 11.96 1.91
C SER A 38 -9.30 11.87 0.85
N PHE A 39 -9.51 12.94 0.12
CA PHE A 39 -10.43 12.98 -1.04
C PHE A 39 -9.71 12.69 -2.37
N ARG A 40 -8.37 12.81 -2.40
CA ARG A 40 -7.56 12.52 -3.57
C ARG A 40 -7.88 11.14 -4.17
N THR A 41 -8.02 10.11 -3.33
CA THR A 41 -8.35 8.76 -3.80
C THR A 41 -9.72 8.68 -4.46
N LYS A 42 -10.71 9.46 -4.01
CA LYS A 42 -12.04 9.52 -4.62
C LYS A 42 -12.03 10.15 -6.01
N VAL A 43 -11.15 11.12 -6.22
CA VAL A 43 -10.90 11.68 -7.56
C VAL A 43 -10.21 10.65 -8.45
N PHE A 44 -9.19 9.97 -7.92
CA PHE A 44 -8.43 8.95 -8.65
C PHE A 44 -9.26 7.71 -9.01
N ASP A 45 -10.20 7.30 -8.16
CA ASP A 45 -11.08 6.14 -8.39
C ASP A 45 -11.96 6.28 -9.66
N LYS A 46 -12.06 7.49 -10.24
CA LYS A 46 -12.73 7.74 -11.51
C LYS A 46 -11.92 7.28 -12.73
N PHE A 47 -10.63 7.07 -12.59
CA PHE A 47 -9.75 6.60 -13.65
C PHE A 47 -9.68 5.07 -13.68
N PRO A 48 -9.56 4.46 -14.86
CA PRO A 48 -9.36 3.01 -14.95
C PRO A 48 -8.00 2.61 -14.39
N ARG A 49 -7.89 1.38 -13.91
CA ARG A 49 -6.63 0.77 -13.42
C ARG A 49 -6.02 1.51 -12.22
N THR A 50 -6.88 2.01 -11.34
CA THR A 50 -6.55 2.60 -10.03
C THR A 50 -6.97 1.67 -8.89
N GLY A 51 -6.68 2.06 -7.65
CA GLY A 51 -7.03 1.31 -6.46
C GLY A 51 -6.06 0.19 -6.12
N ILE A 52 -6.44 -0.64 -5.15
CA ILE A 52 -5.63 -1.79 -4.74
C ILE A 52 -5.58 -2.82 -5.88
N PRO A 53 -4.39 -3.31 -6.29
CA PRO A 53 -4.28 -4.33 -7.33
C PRO A 53 -4.92 -5.65 -6.90
N ASP A 54 -5.28 -6.47 -7.88
CA ASP A 54 -5.59 -7.87 -7.64
C ASP A 54 -4.33 -8.66 -7.24
N TYR A 55 -4.54 -9.84 -6.69
CA TYR A 55 -3.49 -10.82 -6.49
C TYR A 55 -3.06 -11.42 -7.83
N PHE A 56 -1.77 -11.61 -8.02
CA PHE A 56 -1.20 -12.30 -9.18
C PHE A 56 -0.38 -13.50 -8.69
N ASP A 57 -0.73 -14.68 -9.16
CA ASP A 57 -0.07 -15.94 -8.77
C ASP A 57 1.43 -15.99 -9.16
N SER A 58 1.78 -15.32 -10.24
CA SER A 58 3.15 -15.26 -10.73
C SER A 58 3.44 -13.98 -11.50
N ILE A 59 4.72 -13.76 -11.80
CA ILE A 59 5.13 -12.64 -12.66
C ILE A 59 4.64 -12.83 -14.10
N GLU A 60 4.50 -14.07 -14.57
CA GLU A 60 3.94 -14.39 -15.89
C GLU A 60 2.46 -14.03 -15.96
N ALA A 61 1.70 -14.30 -14.91
CA ALA A 61 0.28 -13.90 -14.84
C ALA A 61 0.14 -12.38 -14.89
N TYR A 62 0.99 -11.65 -14.18
CA TYR A 62 1.08 -10.19 -14.24
C TYR A 62 1.45 -9.71 -15.65
N ASP A 63 2.49 -10.25 -16.25
CA ASP A 63 2.94 -9.87 -17.58
C ASP A 63 1.89 -10.19 -18.67
N ASN A 64 1.16 -11.29 -18.54
CA ASN A 64 0.08 -11.64 -19.45
C ASN A 64 -1.10 -10.67 -19.34
N TYR A 65 -1.44 -10.22 -18.13
CA TYR A 65 -2.41 -9.15 -17.93
C TYR A 65 -1.98 -7.86 -18.66
N ILE A 66 -0.72 -7.44 -18.50
CA ILE A 66 -0.19 -6.25 -19.19
C ILE A 66 -0.24 -6.43 -20.72
N LYS A 67 0.23 -7.57 -21.22
CA LYS A 67 0.22 -7.89 -22.66
C LYS A 67 -1.19 -7.84 -23.25
N LEU A 68 -2.18 -8.35 -22.52
CA LEU A 68 -3.58 -8.29 -22.95
C LEU A 68 -4.04 -6.83 -23.10
N LEU A 69 -3.80 -5.98 -22.10
CA LEU A 69 -4.19 -4.58 -22.15
C LEU A 69 -3.50 -3.81 -23.29
N VAL A 70 -2.24 -4.10 -23.56
CA VAL A 70 -1.50 -3.51 -24.70
C VAL A 70 -2.07 -4.02 -26.02
N LYS A 71 -2.30 -5.32 -26.17
CA LYS A 71 -2.83 -5.94 -27.38
C LYS A 71 -4.24 -5.40 -27.74
N THR A 72 -5.02 -5.06 -26.73
CA THR A 72 -6.39 -4.54 -26.90
C THR A 72 -6.43 -3.00 -26.96
N ASN A 73 -5.30 -2.34 -27.08
CA ASN A 73 -5.17 -0.86 -27.14
C ASN A 73 -5.75 -0.12 -25.92
N CYS A 74 -5.87 -0.79 -24.76
CA CYS A 74 -6.28 -0.14 -23.52
C CYS A 74 -5.17 0.75 -22.94
N ILE A 75 -3.92 0.36 -23.16
CA ILE A 75 -2.70 1.07 -22.76
C ILE A 75 -1.60 0.84 -23.81
N ASP A 76 -0.64 1.74 -23.86
CA ASP A 76 0.59 1.58 -24.67
C ASP A 76 1.70 0.84 -23.90
N ASN A 77 1.72 0.98 -22.57
CA ASN A 77 2.68 0.29 -21.71
C ASN A 77 2.20 0.30 -20.24
N ALA A 78 2.87 -0.47 -19.39
CA ALA A 78 2.50 -0.66 -17.99
C ALA A 78 2.62 0.60 -17.10
N LYS A 79 3.23 1.71 -17.56
CA LYS A 79 3.21 2.98 -16.82
C LYS A 79 1.80 3.56 -16.67
N LYS A 80 0.87 3.17 -17.55
CA LYS A 80 -0.55 3.58 -17.52
C LYS A 80 -1.40 2.79 -16.52
N ILE A 81 -0.79 1.99 -15.66
CA ILE A 81 -1.43 1.31 -14.54
C ILE A 81 -1.12 2.12 -13.29
N TRP A 82 -2.17 2.66 -12.68
CA TRP A 82 -2.05 3.59 -11.56
C TRP A 82 -2.57 3.02 -10.25
N TRP A 83 -2.38 1.70 -10.06
CA TRP A 83 -2.71 1.06 -8.79
C TRP A 83 -1.97 1.69 -7.61
N ASP A 84 -2.54 1.55 -6.42
CA ASP A 84 -1.96 2.02 -5.16
C ASP A 84 -0.59 1.42 -4.86
N LEU A 85 -0.31 0.27 -5.45
CA LEU A 85 0.93 -0.47 -5.40
C LEU A 85 1.12 -1.20 -6.73
N ARG A 86 2.30 -1.15 -7.32
CA ARG A 86 2.60 -1.90 -8.54
C ARG A 86 4.05 -2.39 -8.59
N VAL A 87 4.28 -3.50 -9.27
CA VAL A 87 5.63 -3.86 -9.72
C VAL A 87 6.02 -2.93 -10.86
N HIS A 88 7.17 -2.28 -10.75
CA HIS A 88 7.59 -1.32 -11.76
C HIS A 88 7.93 -2.04 -13.08
N PRO A 89 7.47 -1.54 -14.26
CA PRO A 89 7.61 -2.26 -15.52
C PRO A 89 9.05 -2.41 -16.02
N PHE A 90 9.94 -1.51 -15.61
CA PHE A 90 11.32 -1.46 -16.12
C PHE A 90 12.39 -1.67 -15.04
N PHE A 91 12.05 -1.55 -13.77
CA PHE A 91 12.95 -1.74 -12.65
C PHE A 91 12.49 -2.91 -11.78
N ASN A 92 13.41 -3.61 -11.16
CA ASN A 92 13.10 -4.68 -10.21
C ASN A 92 12.68 -4.10 -8.85
N THR A 93 11.68 -3.21 -8.85
CA THR A 93 11.21 -2.49 -7.69
C THR A 93 9.69 -2.58 -7.55
N VAL A 94 9.22 -2.34 -6.33
CA VAL A 94 7.81 -2.14 -6.01
C VAL A 94 7.60 -0.65 -5.77
N GLU A 95 6.59 -0.08 -6.41
CA GLU A 95 6.23 1.34 -6.32
C GLU A 95 4.94 1.50 -5.52
N PHE A 96 4.99 2.24 -4.43
CA PHE A 96 3.83 2.62 -3.64
C PHE A 96 3.30 3.98 -4.07
N ARG A 97 1.99 4.10 -4.24
CA ARG A 97 1.31 5.29 -4.80
C ARG A 97 0.12 5.76 -3.97
N ILE A 98 -0.25 5.02 -2.93
CA ILE A 98 -1.49 5.23 -2.17
C ILE A 98 -1.51 6.55 -1.38
N CYS A 99 -0.36 7.03 -0.93
CA CYS A 99 -0.24 8.16 -0.02
C CYS A 99 -0.66 9.50 -0.64
N ASP A 100 -1.27 10.36 0.16
CA ASP A 100 -1.28 11.79 -0.10
C ASP A 100 0.13 12.37 0.10
N VAL A 101 0.34 13.61 -0.31
CA VAL A 101 1.61 14.31 -0.08
C VAL A 101 1.68 14.74 1.38
N PRO A 102 2.68 14.30 2.15
CA PRO A 102 2.88 14.74 3.53
C PRO A 102 3.20 16.24 3.62
N MET A 103 2.92 16.85 4.77
CA MET A 103 3.16 18.28 5.00
C MET A 103 4.62 18.62 5.22
N THR A 104 5.40 17.67 5.75
CA THR A 104 6.79 17.89 6.12
C THR A 104 7.73 16.88 5.45
N VAL A 105 9.00 17.26 5.33
CA VAL A 105 10.06 16.34 4.87
C VAL A 105 10.20 15.16 5.84
N GLN A 106 10.07 15.39 7.14
CA GLN A 106 10.19 14.34 8.14
C GLN A 106 9.11 13.27 7.97
N GLU A 107 7.84 13.65 7.81
CA GLU A 107 6.75 12.72 7.53
C GLU A 107 7.00 11.92 6.24
N THR A 108 7.53 12.57 5.19
CA THR A 108 7.89 11.90 3.93
C THR A 108 8.96 10.83 4.16
N ILE A 109 10.00 11.16 4.94
CA ILE A 109 11.08 10.23 5.28
C ILE A 109 10.53 9.06 6.11
N THR A 110 9.68 9.32 7.10
CA THR A 110 9.05 8.31 7.94
C THR A 110 8.22 7.32 7.11
N ILE A 111 7.37 7.82 6.19
CA ILE A 111 6.56 6.97 5.31
C ILE A 111 7.45 6.15 4.37
N ALA A 112 8.49 6.75 3.80
CA ALA A 112 9.42 6.04 2.92
C ALA A 112 10.18 4.94 3.68
N ALA A 113 10.66 5.23 4.90
CA ALA A 113 11.32 4.27 5.77
C ALA A 113 10.39 3.12 6.16
N LEU A 114 9.11 3.40 6.44
CA LEU A 114 8.12 2.39 6.76
C LEU A 114 7.82 1.47 5.56
N PHE A 115 7.70 2.01 4.35
CA PHE A 115 7.58 1.19 3.13
C PHE A 115 8.81 0.28 2.93
N GLN A 116 10.01 0.82 3.14
CA GLN A 116 11.24 0.04 3.05
C GLN A 116 11.25 -1.09 4.09
N ALA A 117 10.87 -0.80 5.34
CA ALA A 117 10.81 -1.77 6.41
C ALA A 117 9.79 -2.90 6.14
N ILE A 118 8.59 -2.56 5.64
CA ILE A 118 7.59 -3.55 5.21
C ILE A 118 8.17 -4.47 4.12
N CYS A 119 8.78 -3.91 3.08
CA CYS A 119 9.39 -4.69 2.02
C CYS A 119 10.50 -5.62 2.54
N ALA A 120 11.37 -5.11 3.42
CA ALA A 120 12.45 -5.89 4.04
C ALA A 120 11.90 -7.03 4.92
N LYS A 121 10.86 -6.75 5.72
CA LYS A 121 10.20 -7.77 6.55
C LYS A 121 9.56 -8.87 5.70
N LEU A 122 8.84 -8.50 4.66
CA LEU A 122 8.21 -9.46 3.74
C LEU A 122 9.26 -10.28 2.97
N TYR A 123 10.36 -9.67 2.57
CA TYR A 123 11.51 -10.38 2.00
C TYR A 123 12.11 -11.38 2.98
N LYS A 124 12.34 -10.98 4.25
CA LYS A 124 12.86 -11.83 5.33
C LYS A 124 11.95 -13.03 5.57
N LEU A 125 10.64 -12.83 5.67
CA LEU A 125 9.68 -13.92 5.81
C LEU A 125 9.78 -14.90 4.62
N ARG A 126 9.79 -14.40 3.41
CA ARG A 126 9.90 -15.25 2.21
C ARG A 126 11.19 -16.05 2.15
N SER A 127 12.32 -15.46 2.57
CA SER A 127 13.60 -16.16 2.63
C SER A 127 13.63 -17.30 3.67
N GLN A 128 12.72 -17.26 4.63
CA GLN A 128 12.50 -18.28 5.64
C GLN A 128 11.38 -19.29 5.28
N ASN A 129 10.88 -19.26 4.05
CA ASN A 129 9.71 -20.03 3.59
C ASN A 129 8.40 -19.71 4.34
N LEU A 130 8.30 -18.52 4.92
CA LEU A 130 7.09 -18.00 5.54
C LEU A 130 6.37 -17.03 4.59
N ASN A 131 5.05 -17.03 4.65
CA ASN A 131 4.22 -16.10 3.87
C ASN A 131 3.35 -15.26 4.79
N PHE A 132 3.07 -14.02 4.36
CA PHE A 132 2.01 -13.23 4.95
C PHE A 132 0.65 -13.66 4.37
N MET A 133 -0.40 -13.64 5.19
CA MET A 133 -1.75 -14.03 4.77
C MET A 133 -2.26 -13.12 3.64
N MET A 134 -2.85 -13.73 2.63
CA MET A 134 -3.44 -13.02 1.48
C MET A 134 -4.93 -12.80 1.68
N TYR A 135 -5.36 -11.56 1.62
CA TYR A 135 -6.77 -11.16 1.73
C TYR A 135 -7.32 -10.71 0.37
N SER A 136 -8.62 -10.88 0.19
CA SER A 136 -9.31 -10.45 -1.03
C SER A 136 -9.24 -8.92 -1.19
N ARG A 137 -9.21 -8.45 -2.44
CA ARG A 137 -9.23 -7.02 -2.75
C ARG A 137 -10.47 -6.32 -2.17
N ALA A 138 -11.61 -7.01 -2.14
CA ALA A 138 -12.86 -6.46 -1.59
C ALA A 138 -12.71 -6.08 -0.12
N LEU A 139 -12.16 -6.96 0.71
CA LEU A 139 -11.90 -6.70 2.13
C LEU A 139 -10.86 -5.57 2.33
N LEU A 140 -9.78 -5.60 1.54
CA LEU A 140 -8.76 -4.55 1.61
C LEU A 140 -9.32 -3.17 1.21
N ASN A 141 -10.24 -3.11 0.25
CA ASN A 141 -10.91 -1.86 -0.15
C ASN A 141 -11.83 -1.32 0.95
N GLU A 142 -12.45 -2.18 1.77
CA GLU A 142 -13.22 -1.73 2.93
C GLU A 142 -12.32 -0.96 3.91
N ASN A 143 -11.17 -1.53 4.26
CA ASN A 143 -10.20 -0.83 5.11
C ASN A 143 -9.60 0.41 4.43
N LYS A 144 -9.36 0.38 3.13
CA LYS A 144 -8.91 1.57 2.38
C LYS A 144 -9.96 2.69 2.45
N TRP A 145 -11.25 2.35 2.31
CA TRP A 145 -12.31 3.34 2.44
C TRP A 145 -12.34 3.94 3.84
N ARG A 146 -12.28 3.11 4.89
CA ARG A 146 -12.24 3.55 6.29
C ARG A 146 -11.04 4.45 6.56
N ALA A 147 -9.85 4.06 6.11
CA ALA A 147 -8.64 4.86 6.20
C ALA A 147 -8.79 6.24 5.53
N GLY A 148 -9.29 6.29 4.30
CA GLY A 148 -9.51 7.55 3.58
C GLY A 148 -10.58 8.43 4.20
N ARG A 149 -11.60 7.84 4.82
CA ARG A 149 -12.70 8.57 5.46
C ARG A 149 -12.30 9.14 6.83
N TYR A 150 -11.63 8.34 7.66
CA TYR A 150 -11.41 8.63 9.07
C TYR A 150 -9.94 8.82 9.46
N GLY A 151 -8.99 8.41 8.59
CA GLY A 151 -7.56 8.46 8.88
C GLY A 151 -7.19 7.59 10.10
N ILE A 152 -6.24 8.08 10.89
CA ILE A 152 -5.78 7.40 12.11
C ILE A 152 -6.77 7.47 13.26
N ASP A 153 -7.78 8.34 13.17
CA ASP A 153 -8.78 8.53 14.22
C ASP A 153 -9.95 7.54 14.11
N GLY A 154 -9.99 6.77 13.02
CA GLY A 154 -11.01 5.77 12.78
C GLY A 154 -10.64 4.38 13.30
N SER A 155 -11.38 3.39 12.78
CA SER A 155 -11.15 1.97 13.00
C SER A 155 -11.12 1.23 11.68
N MET A 156 -10.35 0.14 11.63
CA MET A 156 -10.28 -0.78 10.49
C MET A 156 -10.62 -2.20 10.94
N ILE A 157 -10.85 -3.09 10.00
CA ILE A 157 -11.07 -4.50 10.27
C ILE A 157 -9.70 -5.17 10.45
N ASP A 158 -9.48 -5.80 11.58
CA ASP A 158 -8.45 -6.81 11.76
C ASP A 158 -9.01 -8.14 11.22
N PHE A 159 -8.51 -8.56 10.07
CA PHE A 159 -9.02 -9.76 9.41
C PHE A 159 -8.59 -11.06 10.11
N GLY A 160 -7.50 -11.03 10.86
CA GLY A 160 -7.03 -12.19 11.63
C GLY A 160 -7.86 -12.42 12.89
N LYS A 161 -8.29 -11.34 13.54
CA LYS A 161 -9.13 -11.36 14.73
C LYS A 161 -10.63 -11.30 14.40
N GLU A 162 -11.00 -11.05 13.15
CA GLU A 162 -12.39 -10.86 12.66
C GLU A 162 -13.16 -9.81 13.48
N MET A 163 -12.50 -8.70 13.79
CA MET A 163 -13.09 -7.63 14.61
C MET A 163 -12.67 -6.23 14.14
N GLU A 164 -13.45 -5.24 14.54
CA GLU A 164 -13.10 -3.84 14.37
C GLU A 164 -12.07 -3.43 15.42
N VAL A 165 -10.97 -2.82 14.97
CA VAL A 165 -9.86 -2.37 15.82
C VAL A 165 -9.53 -0.92 15.49
N ASN A 166 -9.22 -0.11 16.50
CA ASN A 166 -8.78 1.26 16.31
C ASN A 166 -7.54 1.30 15.41
N THR A 167 -7.55 2.20 14.43
CA THR A 167 -6.47 2.32 13.43
C THR A 167 -5.10 2.52 14.08
N ARG A 168 -5.01 3.29 15.17
CA ARG A 168 -3.72 3.51 15.87
C ARG A 168 -3.15 2.22 16.46
N VAL A 169 -4.00 1.34 16.98
CA VAL A 169 -3.57 0.03 17.49
C VAL A 169 -2.96 -0.80 16.36
N LEU A 170 -3.64 -0.87 15.21
CA LEU A 170 -3.12 -1.60 14.04
C LEU A 170 -1.82 -1.00 13.48
N ILE A 171 -1.64 0.32 13.61
CA ILE A 171 -0.37 0.97 13.24
C ILE A 171 0.74 0.57 14.23
N TYR A 172 0.48 0.52 15.54
CA TYR A 172 1.47 0.03 16.50
C TYR A 172 1.82 -1.44 16.25
N GLU A 173 0.84 -2.31 15.96
CA GLU A 173 1.09 -3.69 15.55
C GLU A 173 1.96 -3.77 14.27
N LEU A 174 1.76 -2.86 13.30
CA LEU A 174 2.63 -2.76 12.14
C LEU A 174 4.06 -2.34 12.50
N LEU A 175 4.24 -1.38 13.42
CA LEU A 175 5.56 -0.97 13.89
C LEU A 175 6.29 -2.12 14.59
N ASP A 176 5.61 -2.85 15.46
CA ASP A 176 6.14 -4.06 16.12
C ASP A 176 6.50 -5.15 15.09
N PHE A 177 5.65 -5.33 14.06
CA PHE A 177 5.89 -6.29 12.99
C PHE A 177 7.19 -6.05 12.22
N VAL A 178 7.56 -4.79 12.00
CA VAL A 178 8.76 -4.43 11.23
C VAL A 178 9.99 -4.16 12.11
N ASP A 179 9.85 -4.13 13.42
CA ASP A 179 10.92 -3.70 14.34
C ASP A 179 12.23 -4.47 14.17
N ASP A 180 12.15 -5.77 13.90
CA ASP A 180 13.31 -6.67 13.78
C ASP A 180 14.17 -6.44 12.52
N VAL A 181 13.70 -5.64 11.55
CA VAL A 181 14.45 -5.27 10.35
C VAL A 181 15.00 -3.84 10.40
N LEU A 182 14.52 -2.99 11.30
CA LEU A 182 14.93 -1.58 11.40
C LEU A 182 16.42 -1.37 11.68
N PRO A 183 17.10 -2.20 12.52
CA PRO A 183 18.54 -2.06 12.77
C PRO A 183 19.39 -2.22 11.50
N GLU A 184 19.07 -3.23 10.68
CA GLU A 184 19.79 -3.49 9.42
C GLU A 184 19.58 -2.38 8.38
N LEU A 185 18.42 -1.72 8.40
CA LEU A 185 18.08 -0.63 7.49
C LEU A 185 18.58 0.73 7.99
N GLY A 186 18.99 0.85 9.23
CA GLY A 186 19.35 2.14 9.85
C GLY A 186 18.17 3.12 9.96
N SER A 187 16.93 2.62 9.88
CA SER A 187 15.71 3.45 9.74
C SER A 187 14.94 3.66 11.05
N ARG A 188 15.39 3.08 12.17
CA ARG A 188 14.70 3.18 13.47
C ARG A 188 14.43 4.63 13.90
N HIS A 189 15.43 5.51 13.75
CA HIS A 189 15.27 6.92 14.09
C HIS A 189 14.22 7.63 13.22
N ALA A 190 14.17 7.31 11.95
CA ALA A 190 13.22 7.92 11.02
C ALA A 190 11.76 7.50 11.29
N ILE A 191 11.56 6.33 11.87
CA ILE A 191 10.21 5.78 12.14
C ILE A 191 9.71 6.17 13.55
N ASN A 192 10.60 6.31 14.53
CA ASN A 192 10.23 6.57 15.93
C ASN A 192 10.12 8.06 16.30
N ASN A 193 10.43 8.97 15.37
CA ASN A 193 10.28 10.41 15.54
C ASN A 193 9.09 10.95 14.72
#